data_054de8e1c1059cc928d57c8e26861672
#
_entry.id   054de8e1c1059cc928d57c8e26861672
#
_cell.length_a   1.000
_cell.length_b   1.000
_cell.length_c   1.000
_cell.angle_alpha   90.00
_cell.angle_beta   90.00
_cell.angle_gamma   90.00
#
_symmetry.space_group_name_H-M   'P 1'
#
loop_
_entity.id
_entity.type
_entity.pdbx_description
1 polymer ?
#
loop_
_entity_poly.entity_id
_entity_poly.type
_entity_poly.pdbx_seq_one_letter_code
_entity_poly.pdbx_strand_id
1 'polypeptide(L)'
;QINVGYMPWGLNRVGAILEYAEPEKREGLFVDLIFYHDRWKELTRGDVQQAIPIRQRDHLKGHTAMDGVYDGVAGGGPYLSEMRQSEEIYQQNLEDFARLGALCQEEGIDLIVAIAPTYSQYTPEVYRRLERDVRERGATRLVNWADSFEEIGLDPSRHLYDGGHLNQEGAKVFSGYTGDYLLSLGYRPQPQTEENAAAWQATAEYWRS
;
A
#
# COMPACT_ATOMS: atom_id res chain seq x y z
N GLN A 1 0.89 -14.27 0.24
CA GLN A 1 1.59 -15.20 1.16
C GLN A 1 2.73 -14.53 1.93
N ILE A 2 3.51 -13.66 1.29
CA ILE A 2 4.61 -12.92 1.91
C ILE A 2 4.10 -12.08 3.09
N ASN A 3 2.97 -11.42 2.96
CA ASN A 3 2.41 -10.54 3.99
C ASN A 3 2.03 -11.29 5.28
N VAL A 4 1.52 -12.51 5.18
CA VAL A 4 1.18 -13.34 6.35
C VAL A 4 2.42 -13.72 7.15
N GLY A 5 3.56 -13.95 6.48
CA GLY A 5 4.84 -14.26 7.14
C GLY A 5 5.35 -13.12 8.05
N TYR A 6 5.00 -11.87 7.78
CA TYR A 6 5.38 -10.71 8.59
C TYR A 6 4.39 -10.37 9.72
N MET A 7 3.24 -11.03 9.79
CA MET A 7 2.29 -10.79 10.87
C MET A 7 2.85 -11.30 12.22
N PRO A 8 2.65 -10.55 13.30
CA PRO A 8 2.96 -11.03 14.65
C PRO A 8 2.23 -12.33 14.95
N TRP A 9 2.85 -13.24 15.71
CA TRP A 9 2.19 -14.46 16.15
C TRP A 9 0.96 -14.16 17.00
N GLY A 10 -0.17 -14.78 16.66
CA GLY A 10 -1.45 -14.60 17.33
C GLY A 10 -2.59 -15.22 16.52
N LEU A 11 -3.81 -15.15 17.07
CA LEU A 11 -5.01 -15.72 16.43
C LEU A 11 -5.27 -15.12 15.05
N ASN A 12 -4.94 -13.86 14.84
CA ASN A 12 -5.10 -13.19 13.53
C ASN A 12 -4.17 -13.81 12.46
N ARG A 13 -2.90 -14.11 12.81
CA ARG A 13 -1.98 -14.79 11.88
C ARG A 13 -2.46 -16.20 11.58
N VAL A 14 -2.91 -16.93 12.61
CA VAL A 14 -3.46 -18.29 12.43
C VAL A 14 -4.68 -18.26 11.51
N GLY A 15 -5.61 -17.35 11.74
CA GLY A 15 -6.78 -17.15 10.89
C GLY A 15 -6.40 -16.84 9.45
N ALA A 16 -5.48 -15.91 9.24
CA ALA A 16 -5.01 -15.53 7.90
C ALA A 16 -4.32 -16.70 7.17
N ILE A 17 -3.52 -17.52 7.87
CA ILE A 17 -2.91 -18.72 7.27
C ILE A 17 -3.98 -19.72 6.82
N LEU A 18 -4.98 -19.97 7.66
CA LEU A 18 -6.03 -20.93 7.36
C LEU A 18 -6.96 -20.49 6.24
N GLU A 19 -7.21 -19.18 6.14
CA GLU A 19 -8.15 -18.60 5.18
C GLU A 19 -7.48 -18.34 3.82
N TYR A 20 -6.29 -17.77 3.79
CA TYR A 20 -5.67 -17.22 2.56
C TYR A 20 -4.47 -18.01 2.04
N ALA A 21 -3.88 -18.91 2.84
CA ALA A 21 -2.73 -19.67 2.38
C ALA A 21 -3.14 -20.95 1.63
N GLU A 22 -2.47 -21.21 0.52
CA GLU A 22 -2.59 -22.47 -0.20
C GLU A 22 -2.30 -23.64 0.75
N PRO A 23 -3.12 -24.72 0.74
CA PRO A 23 -3.02 -25.83 1.70
C PRO A 23 -1.60 -26.39 1.83
N GLU A 24 -0.88 -26.52 0.71
CA GLU A 24 0.47 -27.08 0.63
C GLU A 24 1.53 -26.18 1.29
N LYS A 25 1.23 -24.89 1.46
CA LYS A 25 2.16 -23.89 2.02
C LYS A 25 1.84 -23.50 3.46
N ARG A 26 0.72 -23.98 4.01
CA ARG A 26 0.27 -23.63 5.37
C ARG A 26 1.28 -24.03 6.44
N GLU A 27 1.81 -25.25 6.36
CA GLU A 27 2.79 -25.76 7.33
C GLU A 27 4.02 -24.87 7.42
N GLY A 28 4.54 -24.40 6.28
CA GLY A 28 5.67 -23.49 6.23
C GLY A 28 5.41 -22.12 6.86
N LEU A 29 4.16 -21.66 6.87
CA LEU A 29 3.77 -20.38 7.49
C LEU A 29 3.52 -20.49 8.99
N PHE A 30 3.24 -21.70 9.51
CA PHE A 30 3.12 -21.97 10.94
C PHE A 30 4.48 -22.13 11.64
N VAL A 31 5.51 -22.51 10.90
CA VAL A 31 6.85 -22.71 11.47
C VAL A 31 7.84 -21.91 10.66
N ASP A 32 8.23 -20.75 11.16
CA ASP A 32 9.16 -19.83 10.47
C ASP A 32 10.45 -20.56 10.04
N LEU A 33 10.90 -21.57 10.80
CA LEU A 33 12.06 -22.38 10.47
C LEU A 33 11.87 -23.19 9.18
N ILE A 34 10.65 -23.70 8.90
CA ILE A 34 10.33 -24.45 7.67
C ILE A 34 10.29 -23.50 6.47
N PHE A 35 9.77 -22.29 6.66
CA PHE A 35 9.74 -21.28 5.60
C PHE A 35 11.14 -20.90 5.10
N TYR A 36 12.14 -20.94 5.98
CA TYR A 36 13.55 -20.67 5.65
C TYR A 36 14.35 -21.93 5.32
N HIS A 37 13.80 -23.14 5.48
CA HIS A 37 14.54 -24.40 5.35
C HIS A 37 15.19 -24.58 3.96
N ASP A 38 14.50 -24.18 2.90
CA ASP A 38 15.05 -24.31 1.53
C ASP A 38 16.08 -23.22 1.19
N ARG A 39 16.17 -22.15 2.00
CA ARG A 39 17.06 -21.02 1.80
C ARG A 39 18.34 -21.03 2.65
N TRP A 40 18.59 -22.09 3.41
CA TRP A 40 19.75 -22.18 4.29
C TRP A 40 21.09 -21.92 3.58
N LYS A 41 21.20 -22.33 2.31
CA LYS A 41 22.41 -22.15 1.50
C LYS A 41 22.55 -20.76 0.92
N GLU A 42 21.49 -19.98 0.96
CA GLU A 42 21.39 -18.63 0.38
C GLU A 42 21.31 -17.55 1.45
N LEU A 43 21.26 -17.95 2.74
CA LEU A 43 21.17 -16.98 3.84
C LEU A 43 22.40 -16.10 3.88
N THR A 44 22.17 -14.81 3.76
CA THR A 44 23.17 -13.77 3.95
C THR A 44 23.22 -13.31 5.40
N ARG A 45 24.26 -12.56 5.79
CA ARG A 45 24.27 -11.87 7.10
C ARG A 45 23.07 -10.95 7.28
N GLY A 46 22.56 -10.34 6.20
CA GLY A 46 21.36 -9.51 6.22
C GLY A 46 20.11 -10.30 6.59
N ASP A 47 19.94 -11.50 6.04
CA ASP A 47 18.80 -12.37 6.38
C ASP A 47 18.82 -12.78 7.86
N VAL A 48 19.99 -13.10 8.39
CA VAL A 48 20.15 -13.42 9.83
C VAL A 48 19.84 -12.21 10.71
N GLN A 49 20.26 -11.00 10.31
CA GLN A 49 19.95 -9.78 11.04
C GLN A 49 18.45 -9.43 10.98
N GLN A 50 17.77 -9.75 9.91
CA GLN A 50 16.31 -9.60 9.78
C GLN A 50 15.52 -10.67 10.55
N ALA A 51 16.04 -11.90 10.63
CA ALA A 51 15.42 -13.00 11.36
C ALA A 51 15.55 -12.89 12.89
N ILE A 52 16.60 -12.22 13.38
CA ILE A 52 16.68 -11.87 14.78
C ILE A 52 15.80 -10.64 14.97
N PRO A 53 14.71 -10.69 15.78
CA PRO A 53 13.89 -9.53 16.07
C PRO A 53 14.63 -8.57 17.01
N ILE A 54 15.78 -8.09 16.59
CA ILE A 54 16.25 -6.79 17.05
C ILE A 54 15.20 -5.86 16.51
N ARG A 55 14.33 -5.37 17.39
CA ARG A 55 13.32 -4.37 17.08
C ARG A 55 14.03 -3.11 16.56
N GLN A 56 14.55 -3.18 15.34
CA GLN A 56 14.82 -1.98 14.59
C GLN A 56 13.47 -1.33 14.36
N ARG A 57 13.27 -0.21 15.01
CA ARG A 57 12.09 0.60 14.81
C ARG A 57 12.08 0.95 13.34
N ASP A 58 11.07 0.49 12.61
CA ASP A 58 10.88 0.95 11.24
C ASP A 58 10.55 2.45 11.28
N HIS A 59 11.60 3.26 11.09
CA HIS A 59 11.48 4.72 11.09
C HIS A 59 10.62 5.22 9.94
N LEU A 60 10.50 4.46 8.87
CA LEU A 60 9.69 4.81 7.70
C LEU A 60 8.24 4.34 7.81
N LYS A 61 7.89 3.58 8.88
CA LYS A 61 6.52 3.11 9.15
C LYS A 61 5.89 2.38 7.96
N GLY A 62 6.66 1.53 7.30
CA GLY A 62 6.24 0.78 6.11
C GLY A 62 6.42 1.51 4.78
N HIS A 63 6.88 2.77 4.78
CA HIS A 63 7.23 3.45 3.54
C HIS A 63 8.58 2.97 3.02
N THR A 64 8.66 2.67 1.74
CA THR A 64 9.93 2.40 1.04
C THR A 64 10.30 3.61 0.21
N ALA A 65 11.40 4.26 0.55
CA ALA A 65 11.94 5.35 -0.24
C ALA A 65 12.49 4.81 -1.57
N MET A 66 12.00 5.32 -2.67
CA MET A 66 12.43 4.95 -4.01
C MET A 66 13.16 6.13 -4.63
N ASP A 67 14.48 5.98 -4.81
CA ASP A 67 15.31 6.98 -5.49
C ASP A 67 15.49 6.56 -6.95
N GLY A 68 15.38 7.50 -7.83
CA GLY A 68 15.52 7.28 -9.28
C GLY A 68 14.40 7.94 -10.06
N VAL A 69 14.55 7.91 -11.37
CA VAL A 69 13.63 8.53 -12.31
C VAL A 69 13.31 7.55 -13.41
N TYR A 70 12.03 7.41 -13.72
CA TYR A 70 11.54 6.54 -14.78
C TYR A 70 11.82 7.15 -16.15
N ASP A 71 12.55 6.42 -16.97
CA ASP A 71 12.92 6.83 -18.34
C ASP A 71 11.89 6.46 -19.42
N GLY A 72 10.92 5.61 -19.08
CA GLY A 72 9.88 5.12 -19.99
C GLY A 72 8.85 6.17 -20.43
N VAL A 73 8.87 7.37 -19.82
CA VAL A 73 7.95 8.49 -20.19
C VAL A 73 8.27 9.05 -21.59
N ALA A 74 9.50 8.91 -22.06
CA ALA A 74 9.96 9.50 -23.32
C ALA A 74 9.29 8.92 -24.59
N GLY A 75 8.53 7.85 -24.49
CA GLY A 75 7.97 7.09 -25.62
C GLY A 75 6.49 7.34 -25.96
N GLY A 76 5.77 8.15 -25.21
CA GLY A 76 4.33 8.37 -25.47
C GLY A 76 3.52 8.58 -24.20
N GLY A 77 2.19 8.63 -24.33
CA GLY A 77 1.27 8.79 -23.19
C GLY A 77 1.20 7.56 -22.29
N PRO A 78 0.36 7.63 -21.23
CA PRO A 78 0.17 6.54 -20.28
C PRO A 78 -0.21 5.23 -20.95
N TYR A 79 0.27 4.12 -20.40
CA TYR A 79 -0.16 2.79 -20.83
C TYR A 79 -1.56 2.53 -20.30
N LEU A 80 -2.51 2.30 -21.21
CA LEU A 80 -3.85 1.86 -20.85
C LEU A 80 -3.94 0.33 -20.94
N SER A 81 -4.41 -0.30 -19.90
CA SER A 81 -4.58 -1.76 -19.86
C SER A 81 -5.98 -2.16 -19.41
N GLU A 82 -6.43 -3.30 -19.90
CA GLU A 82 -7.55 -4.01 -19.32
C GLU A 82 -7.17 -4.60 -17.96
N MET A 83 -8.19 -4.96 -17.19
CA MET A 83 -7.97 -5.62 -15.92
C MET A 83 -7.22 -6.94 -16.12
N ARG A 84 -6.08 -7.10 -15.47
CA ARG A 84 -5.22 -8.28 -15.60
C ARG A 84 -5.65 -9.45 -14.72
N GLN A 85 -6.45 -9.16 -13.68
CA GLN A 85 -6.94 -10.17 -12.77
C GLN A 85 -8.11 -10.94 -13.39
N SER A 86 -8.24 -12.22 -13.07
CA SER A 86 -9.43 -12.96 -13.41
C SER A 86 -10.64 -12.39 -12.67
N GLU A 87 -11.83 -12.59 -13.24
CA GLU A 87 -13.08 -12.16 -12.61
C GLU A 87 -13.27 -12.77 -11.21
N GLU A 88 -12.87 -14.03 -11.05
CA GLU A 88 -12.94 -14.73 -9.76
C GLU A 88 -12.10 -14.02 -8.68
N ILE A 89 -10.85 -13.70 -8.98
CA ILE A 89 -9.97 -12.98 -8.06
C ILE A 89 -10.52 -11.57 -7.78
N TYR A 90 -11.07 -10.91 -8.79
CA TYR A 90 -11.68 -9.60 -8.61
C TYR A 90 -12.87 -9.66 -7.64
N GLN A 91 -13.76 -10.63 -7.80
CA GLN A 91 -14.92 -10.81 -6.91
C GLN A 91 -14.47 -11.17 -5.48
N GLN A 92 -13.48 -12.02 -5.31
CA GLN A 92 -12.92 -12.34 -4.00
C GLN A 92 -12.35 -11.09 -3.31
N ASN A 93 -11.60 -10.26 -4.04
CA ASN A 93 -11.09 -8.99 -3.49
C ASN A 93 -12.22 -8.04 -3.09
N LEU A 94 -13.33 -8.04 -3.84
CA LEU A 94 -14.51 -7.23 -3.48
C LEU A 94 -15.22 -7.75 -2.24
N GLU A 95 -15.25 -9.05 -2.00
CA GLU A 95 -15.77 -9.64 -0.75
C GLU A 95 -14.92 -9.24 0.45
N ASP A 96 -13.59 -9.30 0.31
CA ASP A 96 -12.67 -8.84 1.36
C ASP A 96 -12.81 -7.33 1.61
N PHE A 97 -12.98 -6.55 0.56
CA PHE A 97 -13.26 -5.12 0.67
C PHE A 97 -14.60 -4.85 1.37
N ALA A 98 -15.64 -5.65 1.11
CA ALA A 98 -16.93 -5.53 1.80
C ALA A 98 -16.81 -5.77 3.31
N ARG A 99 -15.96 -6.72 3.74
CA ARG A 99 -15.66 -6.95 5.16
C ARG A 99 -14.99 -5.71 5.80
N LEU A 100 -14.03 -5.10 5.08
CA LEU A 100 -13.41 -3.85 5.51
C LEU A 100 -14.44 -2.71 5.60
N GLY A 101 -15.31 -2.57 4.59
CA GLY A 101 -16.38 -1.57 4.58
C GLY A 101 -17.34 -1.72 5.74
N ALA A 102 -17.75 -2.97 6.06
CA ALA A 102 -18.61 -3.26 7.20
C ALA A 102 -17.95 -2.87 8.54
N LEU A 103 -16.66 -3.22 8.71
CA LEU A 103 -15.90 -2.83 9.90
C LEU A 103 -15.81 -1.31 10.04
N CYS A 104 -15.51 -0.60 8.95
CA CYS A 104 -15.45 0.86 8.98
C CYS A 104 -16.81 1.49 9.36
N GLN A 105 -17.92 0.94 8.86
CA GLN A 105 -19.26 1.40 9.22
C GLN A 105 -19.58 1.14 10.70
N GLU A 106 -19.24 -0.04 11.22
CA GLU A 106 -19.42 -0.40 12.62
C GLU A 106 -18.66 0.52 13.56
N GLU A 107 -17.42 0.85 13.20
CA GLU A 107 -16.52 1.70 13.98
C GLU A 107 -16.70 3.22 13.70
N GLY A 108 -17.60 3.61 12.81
CA GLY A 108 -17.82 5.01 12.45
C GLY A 108 -16.65 5.64 11.72
N ILE A 109 -15.92 4.86 10.91
CA ILE A 109 -14.74 5.29 10.14
C ILE A 109 -15.15 5.60 8.70
N ASP A 110 -14.76 6.76 8.19
CA ASP A 110 -14.89 7.10 6.78
C ASP A 110 -13.87 6.35 5.94
N LEU A 111 -14.34 5.46 5.07
CA LEU A 111 -13.48 4.69 4.17
C LEU A 111 -13.33 5.41 2.82
N ILE A 112 -12.19 6.07 2.62
CA ILE A 112 -11.84 6.74 1.36
C ILE A 112 -10.92 5.84 0.56
N VAL A 113 -11.33 5.47 -0.66
CA VAL A 113 -10.50 4.77 -1.63
C VAL A 113 -9.85 5.80 -2.54
N ALA A 114 -8.54 5.76 -2.64
CA ALA A 114 -7.78 6.66 -3.51
C ALA A 114 -6.93 5.87 -4.50
N ILE A 115 -6.95 6.28 -5.77
CA ILE A 115 -6.05 5.79 -6.81
C ILE A 115 -4.98 6.85 -7.00
N ALA A 116 -3.74 6.51 -6.66
CA ALA A 116 -2.59 7.41 -6.78
C ALA A 116 -2.23 7.66 -8.26
N PRO A 117 -1.54 8.76 -8.56
CA PRO A 117 -1.02 9.03 -9.90
C PRO A 117 -0.13 7.90 -10.38
N THR A 118 -0.38 7.41 -11.59
CA THR A 118 0.33 6.29 -12.18
C THR A 118 0.40 6.44 -13.70
N TYR A 119 1.54 6.06 -14.29
CA TYR A 119 1.70 6.02 -15.73
C TYR A 119 1.14 4.75 -16.35
N SER A 120 1.05 3.67 -15.57
CA SER A 120 0.37 2.42 -15.93
C SER A 120 -1.08 2.48 -15.50
N GLN A 121 -1.96 2.94 -16.38
CA GLN A 121 -3.37 3.18 -16.08
C GLN A 121 -4.26 2.04 -16.57
N TYR A 122 -5.43 1.93 -16.00
CA TYR A 122 -6.52 1.13 -16.56
C TYR A 122 -7.40 1.97 -17.49
N THR A 123 -8.20 1.29 -18.31
CA THR A 123 -9.18 1.97 -19.15
C THR A 123 -10.25 2.66 -18.27
N PRO A 124 -10.89 3.73 -18.78
CA PRO A 124 -11.97 4.41 -18.06
C PRO A 124 -13.11 3.48 -17.63
N GLU A 125 -13.36 2.42 -18.39
CA GLU A 125 -14.38 1.40 -18.09
C GLU A 125 -14.03 0.64 -16.80
N VAL A 126 -12.76 0.26 -16.64
CA VAL A 126 -12.27 -0.43 -15.44
C VAL A 126 -12.42 0.47 -14.23
N TYR A 127 -12.03 1.75 -14.32
CA TYR A 127 -12.18 2.70 -13.22
C TYR A 127 -13.64 2.95 -12.84
N ARG A 128 -14.55 3.10 -13.82
CA ARG A 128 -15.99 3.26 -13.54
C ARG A 128 -16.58 2.03 -12.86
N ARG A 129 -16.16 0.83 -13.28
CA ARG A 129 -16.56 -0.41 -12.65
C ARG A 129 -16.05 -0.45 -11.18
N LEU A 130 -14.78 -0.19 -10.98
CA LEU A 130 -14.18 -0.19 -9.64
C LEU A 130 -14.88 0.81 -8.70
N GLU A 131 -15.14 2.03 -9.17
CA GLU A 131 -15.84 3.05 -8.38
C GLU A 131 -17.22 2.59 -7.92
N ARG A 132 -18.02 2.05 -8.83
CA ARG A 132 -19.33 1.51 -8.49
C ARG A 132 -19.19 0.39 -7.45
N ASP A 133 -18.34 -0.58 -7.74
CA ASP A 133 -18.22 -1.81 -6.98
C ASP A 133 -17.70 -1.57 -5.55
N VAL A 134 -16.78 -0.63 -5.33
CA VAL A 134 -16.30 -0.27 -3.98
C VAL A 134 -17.30 0.59 -3.21
N ARG A 135 -18.05 1.47 -3.89
CA ARG A 135 -19.11 2.26 -3.25
C ARG A 135 -20.26 1.38 -2.74
N GLU A 136 -20.66 0.40 -3.52
CA GLU A 136 -21.69 -0.57 -3.13
C GLU A 136 -21.27 -1.42 -1.92
N ARG A 137 -19.97 -1.48 -1.61
CA ARG A 137 -19.39 -2.27 -0.52
C ARG A 137 -18.85 -1.45 0.66
N GLY A 138 -19.32 -0.23 0.81
CA GLY A 138 -19.09 0.58 2.00
C GLY A 138 -17.99 1.64 1.89
N ALA A 139 -17.38 1.85 0.72
CA ALA A 139 -16.53 3.01 0.53
C ALA A 139 -17.37 4.31 0.62
N THR A 140 -17.01 5.19 1.53
CA THR A 140 -17.63 6.53 1.64
C THR A 140 -17.38 7.34 0.36
N ARG A 141 -16.18 7.18 -0.21
CA ARG A 141 -15.74 7.90 -1.39
C ARG A 141 -14.67 7.13 -2.17
N LEU A 142 -14.68 7.24 -3.49
CA LEU A 142 -13.52 6.91 -4.32
C LEU A 142 -13.03 8.18 -5.02
N VAL A 143 -11.72 8.39 -5.00
CA VAL A 143 -11.03 9.46 -5.71
C VAL A 143 -10.03 8.85 -6.67
N ASN A 144 -10.14 9.18 -7.93
CA ASN A 144 -9.23 8.69 -8.96
C ASN A 144 -8.30 9.81 -9.42
N TRP A 145 -7.05 9.74 -9.01
CA TRP A 145 -5.98 10.66 -9.43
C TRP A 145 -5.00 10.02 -10.42
N ALA A 146 -5.34 8.88 -11.00
CA ALA A 146 -4.42 8.13 -11.87
C ALA A 146 -3.76 9.01 -12.95
N ASP A 147 -4.52 9.95 -13.52
CA ASP A 147 -4.07 10.87 -14.60
C ASP A 147 -3.96 12.35 -14.15
N SER A 148 -4.04 12.64 -12.86
CA SER A 148 -4.07 14.01 -12.33
C SER A 148 -2.67 14.61 -12.12
N PHE A 149 -1.68 14.27 -12.94
CA PHE A 149 -0.30 14.74 -12.78
C PHE A 149 -0.19 16.25 -12.77
N GLU A 150 -0.78 16.93 -13.75
CA GLU A 150 -0.73 18.40 -13.89
C GLU A 150 -1.45 19.10 -12.73
N GLU A 151 -2.63 18.64 -12.36
CA GLU A 151 -3.43 19.18 -11.26
C GLU A 151 -2.67 19.10 -9.93
N ILE A 152 -1.98 17.99 -9.69
CA ILE A 152 -1.21 17.74 -8.46
C ILE A 152 0.13 18.51 -8.46
N GLY A 153 0.60 18.92 -9.62
CA GLY A 153 1.94 19.51 -9.80
C GLY A 153 3.04 18.48 -9.94
N LEU A 154 2.68 17.28 -10.42
CA LEU A 154 3.62 16.21 -10.71
C LEU A 154 4.09 16.28 -12.16
N ASP A 155 5.39 16.04 -12.38
CA ASP A 155 6.00 15.83 -13.69
C ASP A 155 6.39 14.36 -13.80
N PRO A 156 5.75 13.55 -14.67
CA PRO A 156 6.06 12.14 -14.82
C PRO A 156 7.55 11.87 -15.14
N SER A 157 8.21 12.79 -15.84
CA SER A 157 9.63 12.65 -16.19
C SER A 157 10.59 12.86 -15.03
N ARG A 158 10.11 13.30 -13.87
CA ARG A 158 10.91 13.60 -12.67
C ARG A 158 10.43 12.87 -11.42
N HIS A 159 9.13 12.62 -11.30
CA HIS A 159 8.46 12.23 -10.07
C HIS A 159 8.03 10.75 -10.06
N LEU A 160 8.30 10.00 -11.11
CA LEU A 160 8.07 8.56 -11.17
C LEU A 160 9.37 7.79 -10.97
N TYR A 161 9.31 6.70 -10.19
CA TYR A 161 10.37 5.70 -10.05
C TYR A 161 10.27 4.62 -11.15
N ASP A 162 9.04 4.21 -11.46
CA ASP A 162 8.67 3.30 -12.55
C ASP A 162 7.26 3.66 -13.06
N GLY A 163 6.68 2.82 -13.91
CA GLY A 163 5.34 3.08 -14.47
C GLY A 163 4.21 3.08 -13.45
N GLY A 164 4.42 2.58 -12.23
CA GLY A 164 3.38 2.43 -11.20
C GLY A 164 3.64 3.16 -9.89
N HIS A 165 4.86 3.66 -9.67
CA HIS A 165 5.26 4.21 -8.38
C HIS A 165 5.86 5.60 -8.51
N LEU A 166 5.49 6.48 -7.58
CA LEU A 166 6.16 7.76 -7.40
C LEU A 166 7.53 7.54 -6.75
N ASN A 167 8.54 8.31 -7.16
CA ASN A 167 9.78 8.40 -6.40
C ASN A 167 9.61 9.28 -5.15
N GLN A 168 10.66 9.43 -4.36
CA GLN A 168 10.61 10.17 -3.10
C GLN A 168 10.15 11.63 -3.28
N GLU A 169 10.59 12.32 -4.32
CA GLU A 169 10.17 13.69 -4.59
C GLU A 169 8.70 13.76 -5.02
N GLY A 170 8.26 12.86 -5.91
CA GLY A 170 6.85 12.75 -6.29
C GLY A 170 5.95 12.39 -5.12
N ALA A 171 6.39 11.49 -4.24
CA ALA A 171 5.65 11.13 -3.04
C ALA A 171 5.46 12.32 -2.08
N LYS A 172 6.45 13.22 -1.94
CA LYS A 172 6.31 14.44 -1.14
C LYS A 172 5.24 15.37 -1.72
N VAL A 173 5.27 15.61 -3.03
CA VAL A 173 4.28 16.47 -3.72
C VAL A 173 2.88 15.88 -3.54
N PHE A 174 2.71 14.59 -3.83
CA PHE A 174 1.41 13.91 -3.72
C PHE A 174 0.88 13.84 -2.29
N SER A 175 1.75 13.65 -1.30
CA SER A 175 1.36 13.66 0.11
C SER A 175 0.84 15.02 0.55
N GLY A 176 1.47 16.12 0.10
CA GLY A 176 0.99 17.47 0.33
C GLY A 176 -0.40 17.69 -0.27
N TYR A 177 -0.58 17.36 -1.53
CA TYR A 177 -1.86 17.45 -2.23
C TYR A 177 -2.97 16.64 -1.54
N THR A 178 -2.66 15.40 -1.14
CA THR A 178 -3.61 14.53 -0.42
C THR A 178 -3.99 15.14 0.93
N GLY A 179 -3.03 15.74 1.64
CA GLY A 179 -3.29 16.45 2.89
C GLY A 179 -4.26 17.61 2.71
N ASP A 180 -4.04 18.46 1.71
CA ASP A 180 -4.92 19.58 1.37
C ASP A 180 -6.32 19.10 0.96
N TYR A 181 -6.39 18.03 0.19
CA TYR A 181 -7.66 17.41 -0.17
C TYR A 181 -8.44 16.95 1.08
N LEU A 182 -7.81 16.24 2.02
CA LEU A 182 -8.46 15.83 3.27
C LEU A 182 -8.92 17.02 4.10
N LEU A 183 -8.11 18.09 4.18
CA LEU A 183 -8.50 19.33 4.85
C LEU A 183 -9.72 20.00 4.18
N SER A 184 -9.81 19.95 2.85
CA SER A 184 -10.96 20.48 2.08
C SER A 184 -12.26 19.73 2.36
N LEU A 185 -12.17 18.44 2.69
CA LEU A 185 -13.29 17.61 3.11
C LEU A 185 -13.73 17.85 4.57
N GLY A 186 -13.01 18.68 5.31
CA GLY A 186 -13.31 18.98 6.71
C GLY A 186 -12.55 18.12 7.72
N TYR A 187 -11.75 17.15 7.27
CA TYR A 187 -10.89 16.39 8.19
C TYR A 187 -9.86 17.30 8.84
N ARG A 188 -9.53 17.03 10.08
CA ARG A 188 -8.54 17.81 10.83
C ARG A 188 -7.58 16.84 11.54
N PRO A 189 -6.29 17.17 11.62
CA PRO A 189 -5.35 16.40 12.42
C PRO A 189 -5.85 16.30 13.86
N GLN A 190 -5.81 15.08 14.40
CA GLN A 190 -6.11 14.86 15.82
C GLN A 190 -4.90 15.26 16.66
N PRO A 191 -5.12 15.75 17.91
CA PRO A 191 -4.04 15.95 18.85
C PRO A 191 -3.23 14.66 19.03
N GLN A 192 -1.94 14.77 18.91
CA GLN A 192 -1.04 13.62 19.11
C GLN A 192 -0.75 13.43 20.59
N THR A 193 -0.64 12.16 21.03
CA THR A 193 -0.03 11.86 22.33
C THR A 193 1.46 12.19 22.29
N GLU A 194 2.07 12.43 23.46
CA GLU A 194 3.52 12.70 23.54
C GLU A 194 4.34 11.58 22.90
N GLU A 195 3.93 10.32 23.10
CA GLU A 195 4.60 9.15 22.52
C GLU A 195 4.53 9.17 20.98
N ASN A 196 3.36 9.47 20.41
CA ASN A 196 3.19 9.56 18.96
C ASN A 196 3.97 10.74 18.38
N ALA A 197 3.97 11.89 19.04
CA ALA A 197 4.73 13.06 18.62
C ALA A 197 6.25 12.75 18.59
N ALA A 198 6.78 12.12 19.64
CA ALA A 198 8.19 11.70 19.70
C ALA A 198 8.53 10.67 18.60
N ALA A 199 7.62 9.73 18.30
CA ALA A 199 7.81 8.75 17.24
C ALA A 199 7.86 9.40 15.85
N TRP A 200 7.01 10.40 15.58
CA TRP A 200 7.03 11.15 14.34
C TRP A 200 8.26 12.05 14.21
N GLN A 201 8.69 12.65 15.30
CA GLN A 201 9.93 13.45 15.31
C GLN A 201 11.15 12.57 14.96
N ALA A 202 11.28 11.39 15.57
CA ALA A 202 12.36 10.46 15.25
C ALA A 202 12.35 10.02 13.78
N THR A 203 11.15 9.83 13.18
CA THR A 203 10.99 9.57 11.75
C THR A 203 11.47 10.75 10.92
N ALA A 204 11.08 11.98 11.27
CA ALA A 204 11.48 13.19 10.56
C ALA A 204 12.99 13.46 10.63
N GLU A 205 13.64 13.13 11.74
CA GLU A 205 15.09 13.22 11.91
C GLU A 205 15.81 12.20 11.02
N TYR A 206 15.32 10.95 10.97
CA TYR A 206 15.86 9.92 10.09
C TYR A 206 15.79 10.32 8.61
N TRP A 207 14.69 10.98 8.19
CA TRP A 207 14.52 11.46 6.82
C TRP A 207 15.46 12.60 6.43
N ARG A 208 16.00 13.35 7.40
CA ARG A 208 16.91 14.47 7.17
C ARG A 208 18.40 14.08 7.21
N SER A 209 18.68 12.88 7.76
CA SER A 209 20.04 12.34 7.84
C SER A 209 20.47 11.66 6.55
#